data_75d8d88b87af1e55434818c3300fb292
#
_entry.id   75d8d88b87af1e55434818c3300fb292
#
_cell.length_a   1.000
_cell.length_b   1.000
_cell.length_c   1.000
_cell.angle_alpha   90.00
_cell.angle_beta   90.00
_cell.angle_gamma   90.00
#
_symmetry.space_group_name_H-M   'P 1'
#
loop_
_entity.id
_entity.type
_entity.pdbx_description
1 polymer ?
#
loop_
_entity_poly.entity_id
_entity_poly.type
_entity_poly.pdbx_seq_one_letter_code
_entity_poly.pdbx_strand_id
1 'polypeptide(L)'
;MLKTSTGRIIRSLSGFYEVQTAAGTVTCRARGSLRRTNESPMTGDLVEISVEKGKGMVEKILPRRNQFVRPAVANVDALVIFAANTNPVTEPFLIDRVAAIAGDQEVDVILCVNKCDLDPAEDLLRIYTHAGFRCVPASAETGEGVEQLRELIRGKLTAFTGNSGVGKSSILNRLCPELKLPTGEVSEKLGRGRHTTRHVELYDLGEETYVADTPGFSSFDTDQMEVMLKENLQYAFPDFGPYIGCCQFRDCTHRKEPGCAVRGALDAGEIEPTRYDSYLRLYEKAAQIKEWELK
;
A
#
# COMPACT_ATOMS: atom_id res chain seq x y z
N MET A 1 -40.30 -5.92 0.18
CA MET A 1 -39.43 -6.33 -0.94
C MET A 1 -37.99 -6.21 -0.50
N LEU A 2 -37.22 -7.25 -0.66
CA LEU A 2 -35.74 -7.20 -0.48
C LEU A 2 -35.19 -6.26 -1.57
N LYS A 3 -34.52 -5.21 -1.14
CA LYS A 3 -33.86 -4.28 -2.05
C LYS A 3 -32.38 -4.68 -2.10
N THR A 4 -31.91 -5.19 -3.22
CA THR A 4 -30.50 -5.51 -3.43
C THR A 4 -29.79 -4.31 -4.04
N SER A 5 -28.56 -4.04 -3.59
CA SER A 5 -27.69 -3.02 -4.16
C SER A 5 -26.23 -3.45 -4.04
N THR A 6 -25.36 -2.85 -4.84
CA THR A 6 -23.92 -3.00 -4.72
C THR A 6 -23.33 -1.82 -3.97
N GLY A 7 -22.21 -2.05 -3.28
CA GLY A 7 -21.50 -0.99 -2.58
C GLY A 7 -20.10 -1.42 -2.20
N ARG A 8 -19.32 -0.48 -1.65
CA ARG A 8 -17.96 -0.70 -1.14
C ARG A 8 -17.98 -0.73 0.40
N ILE A 9 -17.31 -1.70 0.99
CA ILE A 9 -17.09 -1.71 2.44
C ILE A 9 -16.08 -0.60 2.76
N ILE A 10 -16.51 0.42 3.48
CA ILE A 10 -15.66 1.54 3.90
C ILE A 10 -15.12 1.35 5.31
N ARG A 11 -15.73 0.48 6.13
CA ARG A 11 -15.30 0.19 7.49
C ARG A 11 -15.76 -1.19 7.94
N SER A 12 -14.89 -1.87 8.69
CA SER A 12 -15.21 -3.16 9.32
C SER A 12 -14.94 -3.08 10.83
N LEU A 13 -15.95 -3.33 11.65
CA LEU A 13 -15.84 -3.29 13.11
C LEU A 13 -16.65 -4.41 13.75
N SER A 14 -15.99 -5.32 14.45
CA SER A 14 -16.65 -6.36 15.29
C SER A 14 -17.76 -7.14 14.57
N GLY A 15 -17.55 -7.47 13.28
CA GLY A 15 -18.50 -8.23 12.45
C GLY A 15 -19.64 -7.40 11.87
N PHE A 16 -19.58 -6.07 12.00
CA PHE A 16 -20.38 -5.11 11.28
C PHE A 16 -19.57 -4.47 10.17
N TYR A 17 -20.22 -4.19 9.06
CA TYR A 17 -19.63 -3.61 7.85
C TYR A 17 -20.42 -2.38 7.46
N GLU A 18 -19.77 -1.25 7.37
CA GLU A 18 -20.36 -0.05 6.78
C GLU A 18 -20.13 -0.10 5.27
N VAL A 19 -21.23 -0.18 4.53
CA VAL A 19 -21.19 -0.30 3.07
C VAL A 19 -21.71 0.99 2.47
N GLN A 20 -20.84 1.68 1.72
CA GLN A 20 -21.24 2.84 0.93
C GLN A 20 -21.87 2.39 -0.37
N THR A 21 -23.09 2.86 -0.63
CA THR A 21 -23.87 2.61 -1.83
C THR A 21 -24.25 3.91 -2.50
N ALA A 22 -24.78 3.87 -3.71
CA ALA A 22 -25.32 5.06 -4.40
C ALA A 22 -26.46 5.76 -3.61
N ALA A 23 -27.13 5.03 -2.70
CA ALA A 23 -28.23 5.56 -1.87
C ALA A 23 -27.78 6.05 -0.49
N GLY A 24 -26.47 5.93 -0.16
CA GLY A 24 -25.90 6.26 1.13
C GLY A 24 -25.27 5.05 1.83
N THR A 25 -24.78 5.26 3.05
CA THR A 25 -24.10 4.23 3.85
C THR A 25 -25.11 3.35 4.57
N VAL A 26 -24.88 2.04 4.52
CA VAL A 26 -25.73 1.02 5.18
C VAL A 26 -24.85 0.16 6.09
N THR A 27 -25.27 0.01 7.35
CA THR A 27 -24.63 -0.94 8.28
C THR A 27 -25.12 -2.35 7.99
N CYS A 28 -24.22 -3.26 7.68
CA CYS A 28 -24.48 -4.64 7.29
C CYS A 28 -23.85 -5.64 8.25
N ARG A 29 -24.36 -6.87 8.26
CA ARG A 29 -23.70 -8.06 8.80
C ARG A 29 -23.39 -9.03 7.66
N ALA A 30 -22.37 -9.85 7.81
CA ALA A 30 -22.08 -10.89 6.84
C ALA A 30 -23.11 -12.04 6.95
N ARG A 31 -23.58 -12.53 5.82
CA ARG A 31 -24.42 -13.74 5.77
C ARG A 31 -23.63 -14.95 6.28
N GLY A 32 -24.29 -15.86 6.99
CA GLY A 32 -23.65 -17.04 7.57
C GLY A 32 -23.00 -17.99 6.53
N SER A 33 -23.43 -17.94 5.27
CA SER A 33 -22.82 -18.69 4.16
C SER A 33 -21.39 -18.23 3.86
N LEU A 34 -21.08 -16.93 3.94
CA LEU A 34 -19.73 -16.39 3.73
C LEU A 34 -18.71 -16.93 4.73
N ARG A 35 -19.15 -17.23 5.95
CA ARG A 35 -18.28 -17.87 6.96
C ARG A 35 -17.93 -19.32 6.63
N ARG A 36 -18.74 -20.00 5.82
CA ARG A 36 -18.50 -21.40 5.42
C ARG A 36 -17.50 -21.52 4.28
N THR A 37 -17.38 -20.49 3.45
CA THR A 37 -16.40 -20.43 2.33
C THR A 37 -15.05 -19.90 2.78
N ASN A 38 -14.85 -19.63 4.08
CA ASN A 38 -13.66 -18.99 4.66
C ASN A 38 -13.37 -17.59 4.08
N GLU A 39 -14.35 -16.98 3.42
CA GLU A 39 -14.26 -15.63 2.87
C GLU A 39 -14.86 -14.64 3.87
N SER A 40 -13.97 -13.92 4.55
CA SER A 40 -14.41 -12.82 5.42
C SER A 40 -14.42 -11.52 4.65
N PRO A 41 -15.53 -10.74 4.68
CA PRO A 41 -15.52 -9.40 4.11
C PRO A 41 -14.49 -8.51 4.80
N MET A 42 -13.83 -7.66 4.02
CA MET A 42 -12.84 -6.69 4.52
C MET A 42 -13.06 -5.31 3.93
N THR A 43 -12.44 -4.32 4.52
CA THR A 43 -12.47 -2.95 4.02
C THR A 43 -11.93 -2.89 2.58
N GLY A 44 -12.59 -2.15 1.70
CA GLY A 44 -12.28 -2.07 0.28
C GLY A 44 -13.04 -3.07 -0.60
N ASP A 45 -13.65 -4.13 -0.03
CA ASP A 45 -14.45 -5.07 -0.82
C ASP A 45 -15.63 -4.39 -1.52
N LEU A 46 -15.86 -4.79 -2.76
CA LEU A 46 -17.10 -4.55 -3.45
C LEU A 46 -18.07 -5.70 -3.12
N VAL A 47 -19.27 -5.37 -2.68
CA VAL A 47 -20.23 -6.35 -2.17
C VAL A 47 -21.63 -6.14 -2.73
N GLU A 48 -22.38 -7.24 -2.85
CA GLU A 48 -23.83 -7.19 -3.01
C GLU A 48 -24.48 -7.25 -1.62
N ILE A 49 -25.36 -6.31 -1.34
CA ILE A 49 -26.09 -6.25 -0.07
C ILE A 49 -27.59 -6.35 -0.30
N SER A 50 -28.29 -6.91 0.69
CA SER A 50 -29.74 -6.80 0.81
C SER A 50 -30.10 -5.93 2.02
N VAL A 51 -31.19 -5.16 1.90
CA VAL A 51 -31.69 -4.32 2.99
C VAL A 51 -33.13 -4.69 3.29
N GLU A 52 -33.39 -5.10 4.53
CA GLU A 52 -34.74 -5.38 5.02
C GLU A 52 -34.98 -4.65 6.35
N LYS A 53 -36.05 -3.84 6.40
CA LYS A 53 -36.45 -3.08 7.60
C LYS A 53 -35.28 -2.26 8.21
N GLY A 54 -34.44 -1.66 7.36
CA GLY A 54 -33.28 -0.85 7.77
C GLY A 54 -32.07 -1.65 8.23
N LYS A 55 -32.07 -2.99 8.13
CA LYS A 55 -30.92 -3.85 8.45
C LYS A 55 -30.31 -4.34 7.15
N GLY A 56 -29.01 -4.11 6.97
CA GLY A 56 -28.23 -4.57 5.84
C GLY A 56 -27.63 -5.96 6.07
N MET A 57 -27.49 -6.72 4.98
CA MET A 57 -26.76 -7.98 4.99
C MET A 57 -25.87 -8.06 3.76
N VAL A 58 -24.59 -8.39 3.95
CA VAL A 58 -23.66 -8.71 2.85
C VAL A 58 -24.02 -10.12 2.37
N GLU A 59 -24.54 -10.18 1.15
CA GLU A 59 -24.95 -11.43 0.51
C GLU A 59 -23.80 -12.10 -0.22
N LYS A 60 -22.95 -11.28 -0.88
CA LYS A 60 -21.84 -11.75 -1.70
C LYS A 60 -20.71 -10.75 -1.72
N ILE A 61 -19.47 -11.26 -1.71
CA ILE A 61 -18.25 -10.51 -1.99
C ILE A 61 -17.97 -10.66 -3.48
N LEU A 62 -17.77 -9.54 -4.19
CA LEU A 62 -17.38 -9.57 -5.59
C LEU A 62 -15.89 -9.92 -5.71
N PRO A 63 -15.42 -10.44 -6.86
CA PRO A 63 -14.03 -10.80 -7.05
C PRO A 63 -13.09 -9.66 -6.69
N ARG A 64 -12.10 -9.95 -5.85
CA ARG A 64 -11.03 -9.02 -5.50
C ARG A 64 -9.99 -8.99 -6.62
N ARG A 65 -9.46 -7.79 -6.92
CA ARG A 65 -8.29 -7.65 -7.80
C ARG A 65 -7.00 -7.98 -7.04
N ASN A 66 -6.92 -7.51 -5.81
CA ASN A 66 -5.83 -7.75 -4.87
C ASN A 66 -6.37 -7.66 -3.44
N GLN A 67 -5.56 -8.11 -2.49
CA GLN A 67 -5.85 -7.97 -1.07
C GLN A 67 -4.56 -7.94 -0.27
N PHE A 68 -4.55 -7.14 0.80
CA PHE A 68 -3.50 -7.15 1.81
C PHE A 68 -4.05 -7.77 3.09
N VAL A 69 -3.27 -8.64 3.73
CA VAL A 69 -3.67 -9.32 4.96
C VAL A 69 -3.45 -8.41 6.18
N ARG A 70 -2.40 -7.63 6.13
CA ARG A 70 -2.05 -6.68 7.20
C ARG A 70 -1.47 -5.39 6.62
N PRO A 71 -2.26 -4.33 6.68
CA PRO A 71 -3.65 -4.24 7.14
C PRO A 71 -4.63 -4.92 6.20
N ALA A 72 -5.78 -5.41 6.75
CA ALA A 72 -6.80 -6.10 5.96
C ALA A 72 -7.57 -5.11 5.08
N VAL A 73 -7.13 -4.97 3.83
CA VAL A 73 -7.74 -4.10 2.81
C VAL A 73 -7.69 -4.78 1.44
N ALA A 74 -8.78 -4.64 0.67
CA ALA A 74 -8.91 -5.21 -0.66
C ALA A 74 -9.10 -4.13 -1.73
N ASN A 75 -8.83 -4.51 -2.99
CA ASN A 75 -9.07 -3.67 -4.17
C ASN A 75 -8.34 -2.32 -4.14
N VAL A 76 -7.11 -2.33 -3.63
CA VAL A 76 -6.23 -1.15 -3.61
C VAL A 76 -5.73 -0.87 -5.03
N ASP A 77 -5.89 0.37 -5.50
CA ASP A 77 -5.44 0.83 -6.82
C ASP A 77 -4.01 1.35 -6.78
N ALA A 78 -3.66 2.03 -5.68
CA ALA A 78 -2.33 2.63 -5.52
C ALA A 78 -1.88 2.58 -4.06
N LEU A 79 -0.57 2.48 -3.86
CA LEU A 79 0.09 2.62 -2.58
C LEU A 79 0.96 3.87 -2.60
N VAL A 80 0.67 4.83 -1.72
CA VAL A 80 1.53 6.00 -1.52
C VAL A 80 2.51 5.70 -0.39
N ILE A 81 3.79 5.63 -0.74
CA ILE A 81 4.88 5.49 0.22
C ILE A 81 5.38 6.88 0.60
N PHE A 82 5.20 7.25 1.86
CA PHE A 82 5.73 8.50 2.40
C PHE A 82 7.15 8.31 2.90
N ALA A 83 8.05 9.12 2.38
CA ALA A 83 9.44 9.19 2.77
C ALA A 83 9.82 10.62 3.15
N ALA A 84 10.95 10.78 3.83
CA ALA A 84 11.59 12.07 4.06
C ALA A 84 13.11 11.86 4.12
N ASN A 85 13.88 12.87 3.67
CA ASN A 85 15.33 12.89 3.77
C ASN A 85 15.82 13.61 5.03
N THR A 86 14.89 14.02 5.89
CA THR A 86 15.16 14.69 7.17
C THR A 86 14.19 14.21 8.23
N ASN A 87 14.57 14.19 9.44
CA ASN A 87 13.97 13.79 10.70
C ASN A 87 12.49 13.32 10.66
N PRO A 88 12.25 12.02 10.51
CA PRO A 88 13.23 10.93 10.35
C PRO A 88 13.69 10.76 8.91
N VAL A 89 14.95 10.39 8.70
CA VAL A 89 15.44 9.98 7.38
C VAL A 89 14.88 8.59 7.06
N THR A 90 14.35 8.43 5.85
CA THR A 90 13.82 7.15 5.38
C THR A 90 14.91 6.36 4.66
N GLU A 91 15.24 5.17 5.16
CA GLU A 91 16.21 4.27 4.50
C GLU A 91 15.60 3.76 3.16
N PRO A 92 16.32 3.86 2.03
CA PRO A 92 15.84 3.38 0.72
C PRO A 92 15.35 1.93 0.74
N PHE A 93 16.02 1.04 1.49
CA PHE A 93 15.60 -0.35 1.62
C PHE A 93 14.16 -0.52 2.12
N LEU A 94 13.68 0.38 2.99
CA LEU A 94 12.30 0.31 3.50
C LEU A 94 11.29 0.68 2.41
N ILE A 95 11.65 1.66 1.57
CA ILE A 95 10.84 2.04 0.40
C ILE A 95 10.77 0.86 -0.58
N ASP A 96 11.93 0.29 -0.91
CA ASP A 96 12.06 -0.82 -1.86
C ASP A 96 11.29 -2.06 -1.41
N ARG A 97 11.36 -2.38 -0.13
CA ARG A 97 10.64 -3.51 0.45
C ARG A 97 9.13 -3.36 0.32
N VAL A 98 8.61 -2.18 0.63
CA VAL A 98 7.16 -1.91 0.51
C VAL A 98 6.73 -1.84 -0.95
N ALA A 99 7.55 -1.24 -1.80
CA ALA A 99 7.30 -1.20 -3.24
C ALA A 99 7.28 -2.61 -3.86
N ALA A 100 8.17 -3.50 -3.42
CA ALA A 100 8.17 -4.89 -3.87
C ALA A 100 6.90 -5.64 -3.48
N ILE A 101 6.40 -5.46 -2.25
CA ILE A 101 5.13 -6.04 -1.80
C ILE A 101 3.96 -5.51 -2.64
N ALA A 102 3.93 -4.22 -2.96
CA ALA A 102 2.90 -3.64 -3.82
C ALA A 102 2.99 -4.19 -5.24
N GLY A 103 4.21 -4.35 -5.78
CA GLY A 103 4.45 -4.93 -7.11
C GLY A 103 3.96 -6.37 -7.23
N ASP A 104 4.16 -7.21 -6.20
CA ASP A 104 3.66 -8.59 -6.17
C ASP A 104 2.11 -8.65 -6.18
N GLN A 105 1.45 -7.62 -5.67
CA GLN A 105 -0.01 -7.47 -5.68
C GLN A 105 -0.53 -6.67 -6.88
N GLU A 106 0.32 -6.34 -7.84
CA GLU A 106 -0.01 -5.52 -9.03
C GLU A 106 -0.64 -4.15 -8.66
N VAL A 107 -0.12 -3.53 -7.59
CA VAL A 107 -0.56 -2.23 -7.09
C VAL A 107 0.41 -1.13 -7.51
N ASP A 108 -0.10 -0.06 -8.10
CA ASP A 108 0.67 1.13 -8.47
C ASP A 108 1.37 1.73 -7.23
N VAL A 109 2.65 2.12 -7.37
CA VAL A 109 3.41 2.79 -6.31
C VAL A 109 3.63 4.26 -6.65
N ILE A 110 3.33 5.12 -5.68
CA ILE A 110 3.64 6.56 -5.71
C ILE A 110 4.56 6.84 -4.52
N LEU A 111 5.74 7.41 -4.78
CA LEU A 111 6.64 7.87 -3.73
C LEU A 111 6.39 9.35 -3.44
N CYS A 112 5.86 9.66 -2.25
CA CYS A 112 5.69 11.01 -1.78
C CYS A 112 6.82 11.36 -0.80
N VAL A 113 7.76 12.19 -1.23
CA VAL A 113 8.86 12.65 -0.38
C VAL A 113 8.45 13.96 0.27
N ASN A 114 8.12 13.88 1.57
CA ASN A 114 7.65 15.02 2.35
C ASN A 114 8.81 15.76 3.02
N LYS A 115 8.55 16.97 3.50
CA LYS A 115 9.49 17.89 4.15
C LYS A 115 10.56 18.45 3.19
N CYS A 116 10.21 18.56 1.90
CA CYS A 116 11.09 19.15 0.89
C CYS A 116 11.39 20.62 1.13
N ASP A 117 10.62 21.31 1.98
CA ASP A 117 10.92 22.65 2.50
C ASP A 117 12.16 22.67 3.42
N LEU A 118 12.50 21.56 4.05
CA LEU A 118 13.67 21.39 4.91
C LEU A 118 14.87 20.78 4.18
N ASP A 119 14.60 19.83 3.29
CA ASP A 119 15.60 19.12 2.49
C ASP A 119 14.95 18.66 1.18
N PRO A 120 15.42 19.16 0.00
CA PRO A 120 14.82 18.83 -1.30
C PRO A 120 14.93 17.36 -1.71
N ALA A 121 15.70 16.54 -1.00
CA ALA A 121 15.83 15.11 -1.20
C ALA A 121 16.19 14.70 -2.65
N GLU A 122 17.03 15.48 -3.33
CA GLU A 122 17.34 15.35 -4.76
C GLU A 122 17.79 13.94 -5.14
N ASP A 123 18.70 13.34 -4.35
CA ASP A 123 19.21 12.00 -4.63
C ASP A 123 18.12 10.94 -4.51
N LEU A 124 17.28 11.04 -3.48
CA LEU A 124 16.18 10.10 -3.28
C LEU A 124 15.18 10.17 -4.44
N LEU A 125 14.78 11.38 -4.82
CA LEU A 125 13.88 11.61 -5.96
C LEU A 125 14.49 11.12 -7.28
N ARG A 126 15.78 11.37 -7.50
CA ARG A 126 16.50 10.91 -8.70
C ARG A 126 16.51 9.40 -8.81
N ILE A 127 16.89 8.70 -7.74
CA ILE A 127 16.97 7.23 -7.70
C ILE A 127 15.62 6.61 -8.06
N TYR A 128 14.54 7.04 -7.41
CA TYR A 128 13.23 6.43 -7.63
C TYR A 128 12.57 6.86 -8.94
N THR A 129 12.82 8.07 -9.41
CA THR A 129 12.38 8.49 -10.76
C THR A 129 13.10 7.68 -11.85
N HIS A 130 14.40 7.45 -11.69
CA HIS A 130 15.18 6.60 -12.61
C HIS A 130 14.67 5.15 -12.59
N ALA A 131 14.29 4.63 -11.42
CA ALA A 131 13.68 3.30 -11.29
C ALA A 131 12.23 3.22 -11.83
N GLY A 132 11.67 4.29 -12.40
CA GLY A 132 10.35 4.33 -13.03
C GLY A 132 9.19 4.61 -12.07
N PHE A 133 9.45 5.00 -10.82
CA PHE A 133 8.38 5.38 -9.88
C PHE A 133 7.84 6.79 -10.16
N ARG A 134 6.56 6.99 -9.89
CA ARG A 134 5.97 8.33 -9.81
C ARG A 134 6.37 8.96 -8.48
N CYS A 135 7.23 9.99 -8.54
CA CYS A 135 7.71 10.70 -7.36
C CYS A 135 7.03 12.06 -7.23
N VAL A 136 6.64 12.39 -5.99
CA VAL A 136 6.03 13.67 -5.65
C VAL A 136 6.86 14.31 -4.53
N PRO A 137 7.68 15.33 -4.82
CA PRO A 137 8.25 16.18 -3.79
C PRO A 137 7.11 16.97 -3.14
N ALA A 138 7.06 16.95 -1.80
CA ALA A 138 5.96 17.57 -1.06
C ALA A 138 6.43 18.23 0.23
N SER A 139 5.64 19.19 0.68
CA SER A 139 5.75 19.77 2.02
C SER A 139 4.35 19.92 2.63
N ALA A 140 4.11 19.21 3.72
CA ALA A 140 2.90 19.42 4.50
C ALA A 140 2.85 20.83 5.13
N GLU A 141 4.00 21.46 5.34
CA GLU A 141 4.08 22.82 5.92
C GLU A 141 3.67 23.87 4.90
N THR A 142 4.22 23.87 3.71
CA THR A 142 3.95 24.86 2.66
C THR A 142 2.72 24.54 1.82
N GLY A 143 2.37 23.24 1.70
CA GLY A 143 1.33 22.73 0.80
C GLY A 143 1.86 22.34 -0.58
N GLU A 144 3.17 22.49 -0.83
CA GLU A 144 3.79 22.07 -2.08
C GLU A 144 3.58 20.56 -2.33
N GLY A 145 3.33 20.18 -3.58
CA GLY A 145 3.14 18.79 -4.01
C GLY A 145 1.79 18.17 -3.61
N VAL A 146 1.00 18.78 -2.71
CA VAL A 146 -0.26 18.20 -2.24
C VAL A 146 -1.29 18.07 -3.36
N GLU A 147 -1.41 19.08 -4.22
CA GLU A 147 -2.34 19.01 -5.35
C GLU A 147 -1.89 18.00 -6.40
N GLN A 148 -0.59 17.89 -6.67
CA GLN A 148 -0.05 16.85 -7.54
C GLN A 148 -0.38 15.44 -7.01
N LEU A 149 -0.24 15.24 -5.69
CA LEU A 149 -0.61 13.96 -5.07
C LEU A 149 -2.11 13.71 -5.20
N ARG A 150 -2.96 14.74 -4.98
CA ARG A 150 -4.41 14.64 -5.16
C ARG A 150 -4.79 14.15 -6.54
N GLU A 151 -4.21 14.73 -7.59
CA GLU A 151 -4.46 14.32 -8.98
C GLU A 151 -4.05 12.85 -9.24
N LEU A 152 -2.92 12.41 -8.69
CA LEU A 152 -2.43 11.03 -8.88
C LEU A 152 -3.31 9.97 -8.21
N ILE A 153 -4.02 10.33 -7.14
CA ILE A 153 -4.90 9.40 -6.40
C ILE A 153 -6.38 9.56 -6.76
N ARG A 154 -6.75 10.53 -7.61
CA ARG A 154 -8.14 10.78 -8.01
C ARG A 154 -8.79 9.52 -8.61
N GLY A 155 -10.00 9.21 -8.17
CA GLY A 155 -10.78 8.04 -8.61
C GLY A 155 -10.21 6.69 -8.17
N LYS A 156 -9.27 6.68 -7.21
CA LYS A 156 -8.59 5.47 -6.75
C LYS A 156 -8.87 5.18 -5.28
N LEU A 157 -8.86 3.90 -4.91
CA LEU A 157 -8.66 3.48 -3.54
C LEU A 157 -7.16 3.39 -3.29
N THR A 158 -6.65 4.29 -2.45
CA THR A 158 -5.22 4.44 -2.19
C THR A 158 -4.90 4.12 -0.74
N ALA A 159 -3.90 3.27 -0.51
CA ALA A 159 -3.37 3.03 0.83
C ALA A 159 -2.16 3.94 1.08
N PHE A 160 -2.02 4.45 2.31
CA PHE A 160 -0.92 5.31 2.73
C PHE A 160 0.00 4.57 3.70
N THR A 161 1.30 4.57 3.42
CA THR A 161 2.33 3.93 4.23
C THR A 161 3.55 4.82 4.42
N GLY A 162 4.39 4.51 5.37
CA GLY A 162 5.64 5.22 5.67
C GLY A 162 5.91 5.29 7.16
N ASN A 163 7.13 5.64 7.56
CA ASN A 163 7.55 5.71 8.95
C ASN A 163 6.73 6.70 9.78
N SER A 164 6.71 6.48 11.10
CA SER A 164 6.20 7.50 12.02
C SER A 164 7.01 8.79 11.88
N GLY A 165 6.34 9.93 11.96
CA GLY A 165 7.00 11.25 11.88
C GLY A 165 7.35 11.74 10.47
N VAL A 166 7.16 10.96 9.39
CA VAL A 166 7.37 11.46 7.99
C VAL A 166 6.30 12.45 7.52
N GLY A 167 5.20 12.62 8.29
CA GLY A 167 4.16 13.61 8.01
C GLY A 167 2.96 13.09 7.23
N LYS A 168 2.66 11.78 7.24
CA LYS A 168 1.45 11.20 6.61
C LYS A 168 0.16 11.92 7.02
N SER A 169 -0.11 12.00 8.34
CA SER A 169 -1.31 12.65 8.85
C SER A 169 -1.37 14.14 8.49
N SER A 170 -0.23 14.80 8.41
CA SER A 170 -0.16 16.20 8.00
C SER A 170 -0.53 16.40 6.53
N ILE A 171 -0.02 15.54 5.64
CA ILE A 171 -0.41 15.55 4.22
C ILE A 171 -1.88 15.17 4.07
N LEU A 172 -2.36 14.14 4.81
CA LEU A 172 -3.75 13.73 4.74
C LEU A 172 -4.71 14.83 5.20
N ASN A 173 -4.36 15.59 6.26
CA ASN A 173 -5.11 16.77 6.69
C ASN A 173 -5.10 17.90 5.64
N ARG A 174 -4.06 18.00 4.81
CA ARG A 174 -4.02 18.94 3.68
C ARG A 174 -4.91 18.45 2.51
N LEU A 175 -4.89 17.14 2.23
CA LEU A 175 -5.76 16.54 1.21
C LEU A 175 -7.24 16.63 1.61
N CYS A 176 -7.53 16.42 2.90
CA CYS A 176 -8.89 16.47 3.45
C CYS A 176 -8.89 17.16 4.82
N PRO A 177 -9.05 18.51 4.86
CA PRO A 177 -9.01 19.29 6.11
C PRO A 177 -10.08 18.90 7.13
N GLU A 178 -11.13 18.24 6.69
CA GLU A 178 -12.26 17.82 7.53
C GLU A 178 -11.89 16.65 8.46
N LEU A 179 -10.86 15.86 8.12
CA LEU A 179 -10.44 14.69 8.89
C LEU A 179 -9.86 15.05 10.26
N LYS A 180 -9.18 16.19 10.37
CA LYS A 180 -8.57 16.69 11.62
C LYS A 180 -7.76 15.62 12.36
N LEU A 181 -6.98 14.83 11.63
CA LEU A 181 -6.16 13.77 12.20
C LEU A 181 -5.12 14.36 13.16
N PRO A 182 -4.83 13.70 14.30
CA PRO A 182 -3.78 14.15 15.19
C PRO A 182 -2.42 14.09 14.51
N THR A 183 -1.65 15.19 14.59
CA THR A 183 -0.31 15.31 14.02
C THR A 183 0.73 15.40 15.14
N GLY A 184 1.96 14.92 14.93
CA GLY A 184 3.06 14.95 15.88
C GLY A 184 3.12 13.78 16.87
N GLU A 185 3.83 13.94 18.01
CA GLU A 185 4.07 12.92 19.02
C GLU A 185 2.80 12.34 19.68
N VAL A 186 1.67 13.04 19.55
CA VAL A 186 0.37 12.62 20.10
C VAL A 186 -0.14 11.35 19.39
N SER A 187 0.17 11.17 18.10
CA SER A 187 -0.23 9.99 17.35
C SER A 187 0.46 8.70 17.85
N GLU A 188 1.68 8.80 18.38
CA GLU A 188 2.39 7.67 18.98
C GLU A 188 1.78 7.22 20.33
N LYS A 189 1.28 8.16 21.14
CA LYS A 189 0.69 7.85 22.45
C LYS A 189 -0.71 7.23 22.32
N LEU A 190 -1.49 7.63 21.33
CA LEU A 190 -2.81 7.03 21.03
C LEU A 190 -2.71 5.64 20.41
N GLY A 191 -1.63 5.35 19.67
CA GLY A 191 -1.40 4.03 19.06
C GLY A 191 -0.86 2.95 20.02
N ARG A 192 -0.40 3.30 21.23
CA ARG A 192 0.18 2.36 22.22
C ARG A 192 -0.81 1.84 23.28
N GLY A 193 -2.12 2.06 23.12
CA GLY A 193 -3.13 1.42 23.95
C GLY A 193 -3.17 -0.09 23.69
N ARG A 194 -2.98 -0.90 24.76
CA ARG A 194 -3.07 -2.36 24.75
C ARG A 194 -4.30 -2.83 23.96
N HIS A 195 -4.09 -3.69 22.94
CA HIS A 195 -5.15 -4.49 22.27
C HIS A 195 -6.30 -3.72 21.61
N THR A 196 -6.05 -2.63 20.89
CA THR A 196 -7.04 -2.15 19.92
C THR A 196 -6.85 -2.92 18.62
N THR A 197 -7.84 -3.69 18.24
CA THR A 197 -7.98 -4.33 16.93
C THR A 197 -7.74 -3.26 15.88
N ARG A 198 -6.70 -3.43 15.06
CA ARG A 198 -6.32 -2.46 14.02
C ARG A 198 -7.38 -2.51 12.93
N HIS A 199 -8.34 -1.59 12.97
CA HIS A 199 -9.39 -1.47 11.97
C HIS A 199 -8.90 -0.54 10.86
N VAL A 200 -9.08 -0.97 9.62
CA VAL A 200 -8.89 -0.14 8.44
C VAL A 200 -10.19 0.63 8.19
N GLU A 201 -10.08 1.92 7.98
CA GLU A 201 -11.17 2.80 7.60
C GLU A 201 -10.82 3.52 6.30
N LEU A 202 -11.79 3.64 5.39
CA LEU A 202 -11.64 4.41 4.17
C LEU A 202 -12.21 5.82 4.38
N TYR A 203 -11.38 6.81 4.13
CA TYR A 203 -11.82 8.20 4.03
C TYR A 203 -12.22 8.51 2.59
N ASP A 204 -13.45 8.96 2.41
CA ASP A 204 -13.97 9.41 1.12
C ASP A 204 -13.55 10.87 0.87
N LEU A 205 -12.76 11.08 -0.17
CA LEU A 205 -12.31 12.42 -0.60
C LEU A 205 -13.18 12.98 -1.75
N GLY A 206 -14.28 12.32 -2.08
CA GLY A 206 -15.11 12.65 -3.22
C GLY A 206 -14.61 12.03 -4.53
N GLU A 207 -15.44 12.11 -5.59
CA GLU A 207 -15.09 11.61 -6.95
C GLU A 207 -14.57 10.17 -6.95
N GLU A 208 -15.19 9.27 -6.17
CA GLU A 208 -14.77 7.87 -5.98
C GLU A 208 -13.31 7.71 -5.50
N THR A 209 -12.76 8.73 -4.87
CA THR A 209 -11.40 8.74 -4.32
C THR A 209 -11.44 8.34 -2.86
N TYR A 210 -10.76 7.26 -2.49
CA TYR A 210 -10.71 6.75 -1.14
C TYR A 210 -9.26 6.66 -0.65
N VAL A 211 -9.03 7.08 0.59
CA VAL A 211 -7.75 6.85 1.26
C VAL A 211 -7.97 5.90 2.42
N ALA A 212 -7.25 4.78 2.40
CA ALA A 212 -7.24 3.85 3.50
C ALA A 212 -6.28 4.36 4.59
N ASP A 213 -6.84 4.73 5.76
CA ASP A 213 -6.02 4.90 6.96
C ASP A 213 -5.69 3.52 7.51
N THR A 214 -4.44 3.18 7.41
CA THR A 214 -3.96 1.84 7.75
C THR A 214 -2.95 1.94 8.89
N PRO A 215 -3.38 1.88 10.15
CA PRO A 215 -2.48 1.94 11.31
C PRO A 215 -1.39 0.87 11.32
N GLY A 216 -1.49 -0.15 10.48
CA GLY A 216 -0.51 -1.21 10.31
C GLY A 216 0.54 -0.95 9.23
N PHE A 217 0.26 -0.10 8.22
CA PHE A 217 1.24 0.41 7.27
C PHE A 217 2.04 1.60 7.82
N SER A 218 1.67 2.13 8.99
CA SER A 218 2.31 3.31 9.60
C SER A 218 3.69 3.05 10.19
N SER A 219 4.07 1.80 10.35
CA SER A 219 5.45 1.38 10.58
C SER A 219 5.76 0.38 9.46
N PHE A 220 6.91 0.48 8.82
CA PHE A 220 7.43 -0.53 7.91
C PHE A 220 7.63 -1.90 8.60
N ASP A 221 6.69 -2.25 9.48
CA ASP A 221 6.64 -3.51 10.23
C ASP A 221 6.20 -4.64 9.30
N THR A 222 6.96 -4.72 8.20
CA THR A 222 6.78 -5.63 7.09
C THR A 222 7.20 -7.06 7.41
N ASP A 223 7.72 -7.33 8.63
CA ASP A 223 8.05 -8.69 9.06
C ASP A 223 6.80 -9.58 9.21
N GLN A 224 5.62 -8.95 9.21
CA GLN A 224 4.31 -9.61 9.22
C GLN A 224 3.52 -9.41 7.92
N MET A 225 4.07 -8.69 6.94
CA MET A 225 3.47 -8.55 5.62
C MET A 225 3.81 -9.77 4.75
N GLU A 226 3.02 -9.97 3.71
CA GLU A 226 3.05 -11.14 2.84
C GLU A 226 4.46 -11.59 2.48
N VAL A 227 4.60 -12.90 2.51
CA VAL A 227 5.80 -13.62 2.17
C VAL A 227 5.88 -13.70 0.65
N MET A 228 6.73 -12.88 0.06
CA MET A 228 7.01 -12.96 -1.37
C MET A 228 7.96 -14.12 -1.65
N LEU A 229 7.62 -14.95 -2.62
CA LEU A 229 8.52 -15.99 -3.10
C LEU A 229 9.71 -15.34 -3.83
N LYS A 230 10.90 -15.89 -3.59
CA LYS A 230 12.15 -15.40 -4.20
C LYS A 230 12.10 -15.40 -5.74
N GLU A 231 11.33 -16.30 -6.35
CA GLU A 231 11.13 -16.41 -7.79
C GLU A 231 10.37 -15.22 -8.37
N ASN A 232 9.45 -14.63 -7.58
CA ASN A 232 8.63 -13.50 -7.98
C ASN A 232 9.32 -12.16 -7.77
N LEU A 233 10.31 -12.11 -6.87
CA LEU A 233 10.93 -10.86 -6.44
C LEU A 233 11.49 -10.01 -7.61
N GLN A 234 12.05 -10.65 -8.64
CA GLN A 234 12.57 -9.94 -9.81
C GLN A 234 11.50 -9.12 -10.56
N TYR A 235 10.24 -9.59 -10.55
CA TYR A 235 9.13 -8.90 -11.22
C TYR A 235 8.57 -7.74 -10.41
N ALA A 236 8.88 -7.70 -9.12
CA ALA A 236 8.48 -6.62 -8.22
C ALA A 236 9.42 -5.39 -8.28
N PHE A 237 10.49 -5.47 -9.09
CA PHE A 237 11.42 -4.38 -9.36
C PHE A 237 11.21 -3.86 -10.79
N PRO A 238 10.48 -2.74 -10.97
CA PRO A 238 10.16 -2.22 -12.31
C PRO A 238 11.39 -1.94 -13.18
N ASP A 239 12.46 -1.47 -12.56
CA ASP A 239 13.75 -1.18 -13.18
C ASP A 239 14.49 -2.43 -13.70
N PHE A 240 14.10 -3.64 -13.24
CA PHE A 240 14.62 -4.90 -13.77
C PHE A 240 13.85 -5.37 -15.02
N GLY A 241 12.61 -4.90 -15.20
CA GLY A 241 11.71 -5.36 -16.25
C GLY A 241 12.32 -5.47 -17.65
N PRO A 242 13.03 -4.46 -18.16
CA PRO A 242 13.66 -4.50 -19.49
C PRO A 242 14.71 -5.62 -19.65
N TYR A 243 15.27 -6.13 -18.57
CA TYR A 243 16.39 -7.07 -18.56
C TYR A 243 15.98 -8.50 -18.21
N ILE A 244 14.77 -8.70 -17.65
CA ILE A 244 14.25 -10.02 -17.33
C ILE A 244 14.06 -10.83 -18.61
N GLY A 245 14.59 -12.07 -18.60
CA GLY A 245 14.57 -12.94 -19.78
C GLY A 245 15.72 -12.70 -20.78
N CYS A 246 16.54 -11.65 -20.60
CA CYS A 246 17.70 -11.36 -21.43
C CYS A 246 19.02 -11.96 -20.91
N CYS A 247 18.97 -12.66 -19.76
CA CYS A 247 20.13 -13.29 -19.16
C CYS A 247 20.53 -14.56 -19.92
N GLN A 248 21.81 -14.95 -19.81
CA GLN A 248 22.33 -16.20 -20.40
C GLN A 248 21.59 -17.44 -19.86
N PHE A 249 21.16 -17.44 -18.60
CA PHE A 249 20.47 -18.53 -17.96
C PHE A 249 19.00 -18.18 -17.72
N ARG A 250 18.09 -19.13 -17.99
CA ARG A 250 16.62 -18.93 -17.81
C ARG A 250 16.20 -18.74 -16.37
N ASP A 251 16.90 -19.42 -15.45
CA ASP A 251 16.68 -19.40 -14.00
C ASP A 251 17.63 -18.45 -13.27
N CYS A 252 18.10 -17.41 -13.98
CA CYS A 252 18.99 -16.41 -13.43
C CYS A 252 18.36 -15.72 -12.22
N THR A 253 19.08 -15.73 -11.12
CA THR A 253 18.67 -15.06 -9.88
C THR A 253 19.23 -13.65 -9.76
N HIS A 254 19.94 -13.18 -10.79
CA HIS A 254 20.56 -11.86 -10.90
C HIS A 254 21.59 -11.53 -9.81
N ARG A 255 22.19 -12.54 -9.17
CA ARG A 255 23.14 -12.35 -8.07
C ARG A 255 24.60 -12.58 -8.47
N LYS A 256 24.91 -13.73 -9.02
CA LYS A 256 26.30 -14.17 -9.30
C LYS A 256 26.49 -14.76 -10.69
N GLU A 257 25.41 -14.99 -11.42
CA GLU A 257 25.41 -15.69 -12.69
C GLU A 257 26.19 -14.89 -13.76
N PRO A 258 27.09 -15.56 -14.51
CA PRO A 258 27.76 -14.91 -15.63
C PRO A 258 26.75 -14.59 -16.74
N GLY A 259 26.95 -13.49 -17.47
CA GLY A 259 26.03 -13.07 -18.54
C GLY A 259 24.65 -12.65 -18.03
N CYS A 260 24.55 -12.18 -16.79
CA CYS A 260 23.33 -11.62 -16.24
C CYS A 260 23.05 -10.22 -16.80
N ALA A 261 21.91 -10.04 -17.47
CA ALA A 261 21.54 -8.75 -18.07
C ALA A 261 21.26 -7.66 -17.01
N VAL A 262 20.64 -8.02 -15.89
CA VAL A 262 20.40 -7.08 -14.77
C VAL A 262 21.71 -6.55 -14.19
N ARG A 263 22.71 -7.41 -14.01
CA ARG A 263 24.04 -6.97 -13.53
C ARG A 263 24.78 -6.15 -14.60
N GLY A 264 24.62 -6.48 -15.87
CA GLY A 264 25.14 -5.65 -16.96
C GLY A 264 24.53 -4.25 -16.96
N ALA A 265 23.24 -4.13 -16.71
CA ALA A 265 22.54 -2.86 -16.57
C ALA A 265 23.00 -2.07 -15.33
N LEU A 266 23.25 -2.75 -14.20
CA LEU A 266 23.86 -2.13 -13.02
C LEU A 266 25.24 -1.56 -13.34
N ASP A 267 26.11 -2.34 -14.00
CA ASP A 267 27.46 -1.91 -14.38
C ASP A 267 27.43 -0.74 -15.39
N ALA A 268 26.38 -0.66 -16.23
CA ALA A 268 26.13 0.45 -17.15
C ALA A 268 25.50 1.68 -16.50
N GLY A 269 25.09 1.61 -15.22
CA GLY A 269 24.42 2.69 -14.50
C GLY A 269 22.93 2.85 -14.87
N GLU A 270 22.32 1.86 -15.53
CA GLU A 270 20.89 1.82 -15.89
C GLU A 270 20.01 1.32 -14.75
N ILE A 271 20.61 0.69 -13.74
CA ILE A 271 19.98 0.32 -12.47
C ILE A 271 20.78 0.98 -11.35
N GLU A 272 20.08 1.62 -10.42
CA GLU A 272 20.70 2.28 -9.26
C GLU A 272 21.29 1.24 -8.29
N PRO A 273 22.53 1.42 -7.81
CA PRO A 273 23.18 0.47 -6.89
C PRO A 273 22.37 0.21 -5.61
N THR A 274 21.73 1.24 -5.06
CA THR A 274 20.90 1.12 -3.85
C THR A 274 19.69 0.22 -4.07
N ARG A 275 19.10 0.25 -5.26
CA ARG A 275 17.99 -0.62 -5.67
C ARG A 275 18.44 -2.06 -5.79
N TYR A 276 19.57 -2.29 -6.44
CA TYR A 276 20.15 -3.62 -6.57
C TYR A 276 20.54 -4.21 -5.20
N ASP A 277 21.13 -3.42 -4.31
CA ASP A 277 21.43 -3.86 -2.94
C ASP A 277 20.15 -4.24 -2.17
N SER A 278 19.08 -3.47 -2.33
CA SER A 278 17.78 -3.80 -1.75
C SER A 278 17.23 -5.12 -2.29
N TYR A 279 17.35 -5.37 -3.60
CA TYR A 279 16.98 -6.65 -4.21
C TYR A 279 17.73 -7.81 -3.58
N LEU A 280 19.06 -7.70 -3.42
CA LEU A 280 19.87 -8.76 -2.81
C LEU A 280 19.44 -9.04 -1.37
N ARG A 281 19.23 -8.01 -0.57
CA ARG A 281 18.76 -8.13 0.83
C ARG A 281 17.37 -8.80 0.92
N LEU A 282 16.46 -8.44 0.02
CA LEU A 282 15.12 -9.04 -0.05
C LEU A 282 15.18 -10.50 -0.52
N TYR A 283 16.01 -10.79 -1.51
CA TYR A 283 16.21 -12.15 -2.00
C TYR A 283 16.74 -13.09 -0.91
N GLU A 284 17.71 -12.64 -0.11
CA GLU A 284 18.26 -13.42 1.01
C GLU A 284 17.18 -13.73 2.06
N LYS A 285 16.30 -12.77 2.36
CA LYS A 285 15.17 -13.00 3.26
C LYS A 285 14.16 -13.98 2.64
N ALA A 286 13.78 -13.78 1.39
CA ALA A 286 12.85 -14.65 0.69
C ALA A 286 13.37 -16.10 0.56
N ALA A 287 14.69 -16.29 0.38
CA ALA A 287 15.31 -17.61 0.29
C ALA A 287 15.27 -18.42 1.61
N GLN A 288 15.03 -17.77 2.75
CA GLN A 288 14.87 -18.43 4.05
C GLN A 288 13.46 -18.97 4.26
N ILE A 289 12.49 -18.51 3.46
CA ILE A 289 11.10 -18.92 3.55
C ILE A 289 10.95 -20.30 2.90
N LYS A 290 10.31 -21.19 3.61
CA LYS A 290 10.05 -22.55 3.13
C LYS A 290 8.63 -22.63 2.59
N GLU A 291 8.44 -23.19 1.39
CA GLU A 291 7.12 -23.24 0.72
C GLU A 291 5.98 -23.81 1.58
N TRP A 292 6.29 -24.67 2.56
CA TRP A 292 5.27 -25.20 3.46
C TRP A 292 4.82 -24.25 4.57
N GLU A 293 5.52 -23.13 4.78
CA GLU A 293 5.16 -22.06 5.73
C GLU A 293 4.12 -21.10 5.14
N LEU A 294 3.81 -21.27 3.85
CA LEU A 294 2.86 -20.44 3.08
C LEU A 294 1.41 -20.98 3.08
N LYS A 295 1.11 -21.99 3.91
CA LYS A 295 -0.22 -22.63 3.97
C LYS A 295 -1.07 -22.10 5.10
#